data_606f1babc0cda70321365d301b0bc2b5
#
_entry.id   606f1babc0cda70321365d301b0bc2b5
#
_cell.length_a   1.000
_cell.length_b   1.000
_cell.length_c   1.000
_cell.angle_alpha   90.00
_cell.angle_beta   90.00
_cell.angle_gamma   90.00
#
_symmetry.space_group_name_H-M   'P 1'
#
loop_
_entity.id
_entity.type
_entity.pdbx_description
1 polymer ?
#
loop_
_entity_poly.entity_id
_entity_poly.type
_entity_poly.pdbx_seq_one_letter_code
_entity_poly.pdbx_strand_id
1 'polypeptide(L)'
;MSGSEKRIKVSNIANYYENPRHPIASDEFDTLKKLFDSVGIPQMLNLASDIKAHGLLPCNRIVVVYSEFLKKYVVYEGNRRVAAIKLLLYPDTFTFLDKATIDKVKKIVSGPGVDLSTSLNCYVTDETEAFFIMERLHSGEDHGRGLKSWDAREKENFKVRQGNKQSLSNLIYLYVQKYCDGLDITTIVPFTTIQRIFNNRKVRTKIGLDVSNEATFTPDRINLVVEASKWIVAESDNSQMSITRLFNTSDTISDKLCPWIDTYHS
;
A
#
# COMPACT_ATOMS: atom_id res chain seq x y z
N MET A 1 10.18 23.26 -15.75
CA MET A 1 10.85 22.81 -14.53
C MET A 1 12.20 23.47 -14.43
N SER A 2 12.41 24.26 -13.38
CA SER A 2 13.59 25.12 -13.20
C SER A 2 14.55 24.62 -12.12
N GLY A 3 14.17 23.57 -11.42
CA GLY A 3 14.94 23.03 -10.31
C GLY A 3 16.19 22.27 -10.74
N SER A 4 17.11 22.06 -9.80
CA SER A 4 18.36 21.35 -10.00
C SER A 4 18.66 20.34 -8.88
N GLU A 5 19.47 19.33 -9.19
CA GLU A 5 19.92 18.38 -8.17
C GLU A 5 21.05 18.95 -7.32
N LYS A 6 20.93 18.77 -6.02
CA LYS A 6 21.95 19.19 -5.06
C LYS A 6 22.09 18.17 -3.94
N ARG A 7 23.34 17.89 -3.54
CA ARG A 7 23.63 17.10 -2.36
C ARG A 7 23.64 17.99 -1.13
N ILE A 8 22.74 17.74 -0.17
CA ILE A 8 22.48 18.59 0.98
C ILE A 8 22.69 17.78 2.27
N LYS A 9 23.39 18.36 3.26
CA LYS A 9 23.53 17.75 4.59
C LYS A 9 22.16 17.66 5.26
N VAL A 10 21.86 16.54 5.91
CA VAL A 10 20.57 16.30 6.61
C VAL A 10 20.32 17.36 7.68
N SER A 11 21.39 17.86 8.34
CA SER A 11 21.30 18.97 9.31
C SER A 11 20.78 20.29 8.72
N ASN A 12 20.92 20.47 7.41
CA ASN A 12 20.46 21.66 6.68
C ASN A 12 19.09 21.46 6.02
N ILE A 13 18.42 20.35 6.31
CA ILE A 13 17.10 20.03 5.80
C ILE A 13 16.09 20.10 6.95
N ALA A 14 15.03 20.89 6.78
CA ALA A 14 13.90 20.97 7.70
C ALA A 14 12.68 20.24 7.11
N ASN A 15 11.93 19.52 7.94
CA ASN A 15 10.65 19.00 7.56
C ASN A 15 9.62 20.13 7.38
N TYR A 16 8.62 19.95 6.52
CA TYR A 16 7.66 20.98 6.18
C TYR A 16 6.65 21.20 7.31
N TYR A 17 6.65 22.38 7.93
CA TYR A 17 5.81 22.72 9.08
C TYR A 17 4.32 22.75 8.77
N GLU A 18 3.96 23.05 7.52
CA GLU A 18 2.57 23.09 7.01
C GLU A 18 2.22 21.84 6.20
N ASN A 19 2.87 20.71 6.49
CA ASN A 19 2.61 19.47 5.77
C ASN A 19 1.13 19.06 5.90
N PRO A 20 0.40 18.77 4.79
CA PRO A 20 -1.03 18.42 4.84
C PRO A 20 -1.37 17.19 5.69
N ARG A 21 -0.38 16.39 6.10
CA ARG A 21 -0.59 15.19 6.94
C ARG A 21 -0.84 15.50 8.41
N HIS A 22 -0.57 16.72 8.85
CA HIS A 22 -0.71 17.11 10.25
C HIS A 22 -1.08 18.59 10.38
N PRO A 23 -1.61 19.05 11.53
CA PRO A 23 -1.80 20.48 11.81
C PRO A 23 -0.50 21.25 11.73
N ILE A 24 -0.58 22.55 11.38
CA ILE A 24 0.59 23.43 11.30
C ILE A 24 1.44 23.30 12.58
N ALA A 25 2.72 23.11 12.39
CA ALA A 25 3.70 22.92 13.47
C ALA A 25 4.42 24.25 13.79
N SER A 26 4.88 24.38 15.04
CA SER A 26 5.58 25.56 15.52
C SER A 26 7.06 25.58 15.16
N ASP A 27 7.67 24.40 15.08
CA ASP A 27 9.10 24.21 14.85
C ASP A 27 9.40 22.79 14.31
N GLU A 28 10.66 22.48 14.10
CA GLU A 28 11.11 21.17 13.58
C GLU A 28 10.76 20.02 14.51
N PHE A 29 10.87 20.19 15.83
CA PHE A 29 10.56 19.15 16.80
C PHE A 29 9.05 18.83 16.81
N ASP A 30 8.21 19.85 16.83
CA ASP A 30 6.75 19.72 16.76
C ASP A 30 6.32 19.12 15.43
N THR A 31 6.99 19.50 14.32
CA THR A 31 6.77 18.90 12.99
C THR A 31 7.03 17.40 12.99
N LEU A 32 8.17 16.98 13.50
CA LEU A 32 8.54 15.56 13.58
C LEU A 32 7.57 14.79 14.47
N LYS A 33 7.24 15.33 15.64
CA LYS A 33 6.28 14.70 16.56
C LYS A 33 4.90 14.51 15.89
N LYS A 34 4.33 15.58 15.33
CA LYS A 34 3.04 15.54 14.64
C LYS A 34 3.04 14.59 13.44
N LEU A 35 4.14 14.54 12.70
CA LEU A 35 4.29 13.60 11.59
C LEU A 35 4.28 12.14 12.08
N PHE A 36 4.97 11.84 13.18
CA PHE A 36 4.97 10.51 13.79
C PHE A 36 3.60 10.13 14.34
N ASP A 37 2.89 11.07 14.99
CA ASP A 37 1.55 10.86 15.50
C ASP A 37 0.55 10.56 14.36
N SER A 38 0.65 11.28 13.23
CA SER A 38 -0.26 11.12 12.09
C SER A 38 0.00 9.85 11.27
N VAL A 39 1.26 9.45 11.11
CA VAL A 39 1.66 8.27 10.33
C VAL A 39 1.60 7.00 11.16
N GLY A 40 1.92 7.11 12.45
CA GLY A 40 2.08 6.01 13.39
C GLY A 40 3.53 5.53 13.51
N ILE A 41 3.95 5.31 14.75
CA ILE A 41 5.32 4.87 15.09
C ILE A 41 5.70 3.56 14.36
N PRO A 42 4.84 2.50 14.33
CA PRO A 42 5.19 1.27 13.63
C PRO A 42 5.50 1.48 12.15
N GLN A 43 4.74 2.30 11.45
CA GLN A 43 4.96 2.60 10.04
C GLN A 43 6.25 3.40 9.81
N MET A 44 6.59 4.32 10.72
CA MET A 44 7.85 5.05 10.65
C MET A 44 9.06 4.16 10.93
N LEU A 45 8.95 3.21 11.88
CA LEU A 45 9.99 2.21 12.13
C LEU A 45 10.19 1.25 10.95
N ASN A 46 9.10 0.80 10.33
CA ASN A 46 9.17 -0.03 9.12
C ASN A 46 9.88 0.71 7.99
N LEU A 47 9.54 1.99 7.77
CA LEU A 47 10.21 2.82 6.77
C LEU A 47 11.71 3.02 7.10
N ALA A 48 12.04 3.27 8.36
CA ALA A 48 13.42 3.40 8.80
C ALA A 48 14.21 2.10 8.59
N SER A 49 13.61 0.96 8.93
CA SER A 49 14.21 -0.36 8.70
C SER A 49 14.46 -0.64 7.21
N ASP A 50 13.49 -0.32 6.36
CA ASP A 50 13.63 -0.47 4.90
C ASP A 50 14.72 0.42 4.33
N ILE A 51 14.78 1.70 4.75
CA ILE A 51 15.85 2.63 4.35
C ILE A 51 17.23 2.13 4.82
N LYS A 52 17.33 1.58 6.02
CA LYS A 52 18.60 1.00 6.52
C LYS A 52 18.98 -0.23 5.70
N ALA A 53 18.03 -1.08 5.31
CA ALA A 53 18.30 -2.31 4.56
C ALA A 53 18.69 -2.02 3.09
N HIS A 54 18.00 -1.09 2.42
CA HIS A 54 18.04 -0.94 0.96
C HIS A 54 18.46 0.47 0.48
N GLY A 55 18.51 1.46 1.38
CA GLY A 55 18.68 2.87 1.00
C GLY A 55 17.39 3.53 0.50
N LEU A 56 17.53 4.73 -0.04
CA LEU A 56 16.43 5.43 -0.70
C LEU A 56 16.26 4.95 -2.14
N LEU A 57 15.03 4.76 -2.58
CA LEU A 57 14.73 4.47 -3.98
C LEU A 57 15.16 5.64 -4.88
N PRO A 58 15.97 5.41 -5.93
CA PRO A 58 16.48 6.48 -6.79
C PRO A 58 15.39 7.29 -7.50
N CYS A 59 14.24 6.66 -7.78
CA CYS A 59 13.10 7.28 -8.45
C CYS A 59 12.25 8.16 -7.51
N ASN A 60 12.42 8.02 -6.20
CA ASN A 60 11.64 8.76 -5.19
C ASN A 60 12.43 9.96 -4.65
N ARG A 61 12.55 11.01 -5.45
CA ARG A 61 13.33 12.19 -5.10
C ARG A 61 12.75 12.93 -3.89
N ILE A 62 13.64 13.52 -3.11
CA ILE A 62 13.28 14.47 -2.06
C ILE A 62 13.26 15.85 -2.71
N VAL A 63 12.11 16.53 -2.66
CA VAL A 63 11.94 17.87 -3.22
C VAL A 63 12.01 18.89 -2.11
N VAL A 64 12.85 19.88 -2.28
CA VAL A 64 13.10 20.90 -1.27
C VAL A 64 13.10 22.32 -1.85
N VAL A 65 12.66 23.26 -1.03
CA VAL A 65 12.73 24.71 -1.31
C VAL A 65 13.63 25.36 -0.26
N TYR A 66 14.52 26.24 -0.66
CA TYR A 66 15.36 26.99 0.29
C TYR A 66 14.53 28.08 0.98
N SER A 67 14.51 28.06 2.31
CA SER A 67 13.86 29.08 3.13
C SER A 67 14.88 30.10 3.63
N GLU A 68 14.77 31.33 3.19
CA GLU A 68 15.59 32.44 3.68
C GLU A 68 15.38 32.71 5.18
N PHE A 69 14.15 32.47 5.66
CA PHE A 69 13.80 32.64 7.06
C PHE A 69 14.48 31.61 7.96
N LEU A 70 14.39 30.31 7.59
CA LEU A 70 14.97 29.22 8.38
C LEU A 70 16.46 29.02 8.08
N LYS A 71 17.00 29.61 7.00
CA LYS A 71 18.33 29.34 6.45
C LYS A 71 18.58 27.84 6.23
N LYS A 72 17.52 27.11 5.86
CA LYS A 72 17.49 25.67 5.60
C LYS A 72 16.68 25.35 4.36
N TYR A 73 16.88 24.12 3.85
CA TYR A 73 16.05 23.55 2.80
C TYR A 73 14.82 22.88 3.42
N VAL A 74 13.63 23.35 3.12
CA VAL A 74 12.36 22.80 3.60
C VAL A 74 11.90 21.71 2.66
N VAL A 75 11.51 20.55 3.20
CA VAL A 75 11.06 19.39 2.43
C VAL A 75 9.60 19.53 2.05
N TYR A 76 9.31 19.71 0.77
CA TYR A 76 7.95 19.67 0.23
C TYR A 76 7.52 18.24 -0.07
N GLU A 77 8.39 17.43 -0.72
CA GLU A 77 8.12 16.00 -0.95
C GLU A 77 9.20 15.11 -0.32
N GLY A 78 8.77 14.02 0.30
CA GLY A 78 9.66 13.08 0.98
C GLY A 78 9.78 13.29 2.48
N ASN A 79 8.86 14.03 3.11
CA ASN A 79 8.88 14.34 4.55
C ASN A 79 9.06 13.12 5.44
N ARG A 80 8.31 12.01 5.19
CA ARG A 80 8.44 10.77 5.95
C ARG A 80 9.83 10.16 5.82
N ARG A 81 10.41 10.17 4.62
CA ARG A 81 11.75 9.61 4.33
C ARG A 81 12.83 10.40 5.04
N VAL A 82 12.76 11.74 4.98
CA VAL A 82 13.71 12.61 5.69
C VAL A 82 13.59 12.45 7.20
N ALA A 83 12.37 12.37 7.74
CA ALA A 83 12.15 12.13 9.18
C ALA A 83 12.69 10.76 9.62
N ALA A 84 12.52 9.70 8.83
CA ALA A 84 13.08 8.38 9.11
C ALA A 84 14.62 8.38 9.06
N ILE A 85 15.23 9.10 8.12
CA ILE A 85 16.69 9.25 8.05
C ILE A 85 17.22 10.04 9.25
N LYS A 86 16.53 11.12 9.66
CA LYS A 86 16.90 11.85 10.87
C LYS A 86 16.83 10.98 12.12
N LEU A 87 15.77 10.14 12.22
CA LEU A 87 15.64 9.18 13.31
C LEU A 87 16.80 8.18 13.34
N LEU A 88 17.20 7.66 12.18
CA LEU A 88 18.34 6.73 12.10
C LEU A 88 19.69 7.39 12.42
N LEU A 89 19.90 8.63 11.99
CA LEU A 89 21.15 9.35 12.22
C LEU A 89 21.27 9.94 13.63
N TYR A 90 20.14 10.40 14.19
CA TYR A 90 20.10 11.16 15.44
C TYR A 90 18.99 10.65 16.37
N PRO A 91 18.95 9.35 16.73
CA PRO A 91 17.81 8.77 17.47
C PRO A 91 17.54 9.46 18.81
N ASP A 92 18.57 9.89 19.50
CA ASP A 92 18.45 10.51 20.83
C ASP A 92 17.82 11.92 20.78
N THR A 93 17.68 12.53 19.60
CA THR A 93 16.99 13.83 19.45
C THR A 93 15.46 13.68 19.40
N PHE A 94 14.93 12.46 19.22
CA PHE A 94 13.51 12.16 19.17
C PHE A 94 12.95 11.89 20.57
N THR A 95 13.08 12.87 21.47
CA THR A 95 12.72 12.74 22.90
C THR A 95 11.22 12.53 23.15
N PHE A 96 10.38 12.69 22.15
CA PHE A 96 8.96 12.35 22.22
C PHE A 96 8.67 10.84 22.04
N LEU A 97 9.67 10.05 21.64
CA LEU A 97 9.57 8.59 21.58
C LEU A 97 10.00 7.97 22.91
N ASP A 98 9.37 6.86 23.27
CA ASP A 98 9.77 6.11 24.47
C ASP A 98 11.12 5.41 24.28
N LYS A 99 11.74 5.07 25.42
CA LYS A 99 13.05 4.42 25.45
C LYS A 99 13.05 3.09 24.66
N ALA A 100 12.00 2.30 24.75
CA ALA A 100 11.92 1.01 24.07
C ALA A 100 11.91 1.20 22.54
N THR A 101 11.26 2.24 22.05
CA THR A 101 11.26 2.61 20.63
C THR A 101 12.65 3.10 20.18
N ILE A 102 13.31 3.95 20.96
CA ILE A 102 14.69 4.40 20.66
C ILE A 102 15.68 3.22 20.66
N ASP A 103 15.56 2.29 21.60
CA ASP A 103 16.39 1.09 21.63
C ASP A 103 16.17 0.20 20.39
N LYS A 104 14.93 0.09 19.89
CA LYS A 104 14.65 -0.56 18.59
C LYS A 104 15.34 0.15 17.42
N VAL A 105 15.28 1.49 17.39
CA VAL A 105 15.96 2.26 16.34
C VAL A 105 17.47 2.04 16.38
N LYS A 106 18.09 2.06 17.56
CA LYS A 106 19.52 1.78 17.72
C LYS A 106 19.89 0.37 17.24
N LYS A 107 19.04 -0.63 17.45
CA LYS A 107 19.21 -1.97 16.89
C LYS A 107 19.11 -1.99 15.37
N ILE A 108 18.19 -1.22 14.77
CA ILE A 108 18.09 -1.08 13.31
C ILE A 108 19.38 -0.46 12.76
N VAL A 109 19.89 0.61 13.39
CA VAL A 109 21.12 1.30 12.96
C VAL A 109 22.34 0.39 13.00
N SER A 110 22.49 -0.41 14.07
CA SER A 110 23.61 -1.36 14.24
C SER A 110 23.46 -2.64 13.41
N GLY A 111 22.28 -2.88 12.83
CA GLY A 111 22.00 -4.06 12.01
C GLY A 111 22.62 -3.97 10.61
N PRO A 112 22.49 -5.07 9.83
CA PRO A 112 23.00 -5.11 8.46
C PRO A 112 22.24 -4.11 7.55
N GLY A 113 22.87 -3.69 6.47
CA GLY A 113 22.28 -2.81 5.48
C GLY A 113 23.28 -1.79 4.93
N VAL A 114 22.74 -0.73 4.35
CA VAL A 114 23.56 0.33 3.74
C VAL A 114 24.14 1.29 4.79
N ASP A 115 25.26 1.90 4.49
CA ASP A 115 25.81 2.98 5.30
C ASP A 115 24.93 4.23 5.17
N LEU A 116 24.55 4.79 6.32
CA LEU A 116 23.68 5.96 6.37
C LEU A 116 24.47 7.21 6.03
N SER A 117 24.12 7.84 4.92
CA SER A 117 24.74 9.12 4.52
C SER A 117 24.15 10.27 5.32
N THR A 118 25.03 11.15 5.81
CA THR A 118 24.66 12.43 6.43
C THR A 118 24.27 13.51 5.41
N SER A 119 24.26 13.17 4.12
CA SER A 119 23.83 14.06 3.03
C SER A 119 22.93 13.33 2.07
N LEU A 120 21.91 14.02 1.55
CA LEU A 120 20.91 13.50 0.65
C LEU A 120 20.96 14.21 -0.71
N ASN A 121 20.71 13.48 -1.78
CA ASN A 121 20.47 14.07 -3.09
C ASN A 121 19.03 14.58 -3.14
N CYS A 122 18.86 15.89 -3.29
CA CYS A 122 17.57 16.55 -3.29
C CYS A 122 17.38 17.30 -4.62
N TYR A 123 16.14 17.36 -5.07
CA TYR A 123 15.73 18.28 -6.13
C TYR A 123 15.37 19.62 -5.48
N VAL A 124 16.18 20.65 -5.75
CA VAL A 124 15.99 22.01 -5.24
C VAL A 124 15.22 22.81 -6.27
N THR A 125 14.11 23.39 -5.86
CA THR A 125 13.26 24.18 -6.74
C THR A 125 12.60 25.34 -6.00
N ASP A 126 11.77 26.12 -6.67
CA ASP A 126 10.91 27.13 -6.07
C ASP A 126 9.62 26.52 -5.50
N GLU A 127 8.89 27.31 -4.72
CA GLU A 127 7.67 26.85 -4.05
C GLU A 127 6.54 26.50 -5.03
N THR A 128 6.41 27.24 -6.12
CA THR A 128 5.38 26.99 -7.14
C THR A 128 5.55 25.63 -7.79
N GLU A 129 6.77 25.31 -8.20
CA GLU A 129 7.07 24.00 -8.78
C GLU A 129 7.00 22.89 -7.73
N ALA A 130 7.39 23.15 -6.48
CA ALA A 130 7.29 22.16 -5.39
C ALA A 130 5.82 21.78 -5.13
N PHE A 131 4.90 22.72 -5.05
CA PHE A 131 3.45 22.46 -4.91
C PHE A 131 2.90 21.69 -6.11
N PHE A 132 3.27 22.07 -7.33
CA PHE A 132 2.88 21.34 -8.53
C PHE A 132 3.31 19.86 -8.46
N ILE A 133 4.54 19.58 -8.03
CA ILE A 133 5.05 18.21 -7.86
C ILE A 133 4.25 17.48 -6.77
N MET A 134 4.01 18.10 -5.62
CA MET A 134 3.22 17.52 -4.53
C MET A 134 1.81 17.14 -5.01
N GLU A 135 1.13 18.04 -5.70
CA GLU A 135 -0.21 17.79 -6.25
C GLU A 135 -0.19 16.54 -7.16
N ARG A 136 0.74 16.47 -8.12
CA ARG A 136 0.85 15.35 -9.06
C ARG A 136 1.11 14.01 -8.38
N LEU A 137 1.88 14.00 -7.30
CA LEU A 137 2.23 12.77 -6.58
C LEU A 137 1.13 12.30 -5.63
N HIS A 138 0.25 13.20 -5.17
CA HIS A 138 -0.71 12.89 -4.10
C HIS A 138 -2.19 13.01 -4.50
N SER A 139 -2.52 13.58 -5.66
CA SER A 139 -3.90 13.70 -6.16
C SER A 139 -4.47 12.39 -6.74
N GLY A 140 -3.71 11.30 -6.73
CA GLY A 140 -4.13 10.03 -7.35
C GLY A 140 -4.03 10.09 -8.87
N GLU A 141 -4.93 9.37 -9.56
CA GLU A 141 -4.86 9.21 -11.03
C GLU A 141 -5.07 10.54 -11.81
N ASP A 142 -5.86 11.45 -11.25
CA ASP A 142 -6.12 12.79 -11.81
C ASP A 142 -6.20 12.84 -13.36
N HIS A 143 -7.18 12.13 -13.94
CA HIS A 143 -7.38 12.00 -15.40
C HIS A 143 -6.11 11.51 -16.16
N GLY A 144 -5.34 10.62 -15.56
CA GLY A 144 -4.11 10.07 -16.14
C GLY A 144 -2.84 10.89 -15.90
N ARG A 145 -2.94 12.03 -15.19
CA ARG A 145 -1.81 12.95 -14.94
C ARG A 145 -1.03 12.63 -13.66
N GLY A 146 -1.66 11.95 -12.69
CA GLY A 146 -1.07 11.56 -11.42
C GLY A 146 -0.64 10.09 -11.37
N LEU A 147 -0.19 9.62 -10.21
CA LEU A 147 0.21 8.24 -10.00
C LEU A 147 -1.02 7.38 -9.68
N LYS A 148 -1.26 6.35 -10.51
CA LYS A 148 -2.25 5.32 -10.23
C LYS A 148 -1.64 4.21 -9.40
N SER A 149 -2.22 3.93 -8.25
CA SER A 149 -1.85 2.75 -7.47
C SER A 149 -2.35 1.49 -8.16
N TRP A 150 -1.51 0.46 -8.22
CA TRP A 150 -1.96 -0.85 -8.68
C TRP A 150 -3.10 -1.38 -7.82
N ASP A 151 -4.13 -1.87 -8.47
CA ASP A 151 -5.20 -2.60 -7.81
C ASP A 151 -4.74 -3.98 -7.28
N ALA A 152 -5.64 -4.72 -6.65
CA ALA A 152 -5.31 -6.02 -6.05
C ALA A 152 -4.87 -7.05 -7.11
N ARG A 153 -5.47 -7.01 -8.30
CA ARG A 153 -5.16 -7.93 -9.41
C ARG A 153 -3.83 -7.56 -10.09
N GLU A 154 -3.60 -6.28 -10.32
CA GLU A 154 -2.33 -5.79 -10.89
C GLU A 154 -1.14 -6.15 -9.98
N LYS A 155 -1.31 -6.00 -8.65
CA LYS A 155 -0.33 -6.44 -7.65
C LYS A 155 -0.08 -7.94 -7.69
N GLU A 156 -1.13 -8.74 -7.86
CA GLU A 156 -1.02 -10.19 -7.99
C GLU A 156 -0.27 -10.59 -9.26
N ASN A 157 -0.65 -10.02 -10.41
CA ASN A 157 0.02 -10.25 -11.68
C ASN A 157 1.52 -9.91 -11.61
N PHE A 158 1.87 -8.82 -10.92
CA PHE A 158 3.26 -8.44 -10.71
C PHE A 158 4.03 -9.49 -9.91
N LYS A 159 3.44 -10.01 -8.80
CA LYS A 159 4.05 -11.08 -8.01
C LYS A 159 4.30 -12.35 -8.83
N VAL A 160 3.32 -12.76 -9.65
CA VAL A 160 3.45 -13.92 -10.53
C VAL A 160 4.59 -13.73 -11.55
N ARG A 161 4.73 -12.53 -12.13
CA ARG A 161 5.84 -12.19 -13.03
C ARG A 161 7.22 -12.21 -12.35
N GLN A 162 7.25 -12.05 -11.03
CA GLN A 162 8.46 -12.22 -10.21
C GLN A 162 8.75 -13.69 -9.83
N GLY A 163 7.98 -14.66 -10.36
CA GLY A 163 8.17 -16.09 -10.10
C GLY A 163 7.38 -16.63 -8.91
N ASN A 164 6.49 -15.85 -8.30
CA ASN A 164 5.61 -16.37 -7.25
C ASN A 164 4.52 -17.25 -7.87
N LYS A 165 4.03 -18.22 -7.08
CA LYS A 165 2.91 -19.08 -7.50
C LYS A 165 1.64 -18.24 -7.68
N GLN A 166 0.80 -18.68 -8.63
CA GLN A 166 -0.54 -18.13 -8.83
C GLN A 166 -1.40 -18.30 -7.56
N SER A 167 -2.15 -17.27 -7.20
CA SER A 167 -3.17 -17.40 -6.17
C SER A 167 -4.45 -18.06 -6.72
N LEU A 168 -5.29 -18.59 -5.82
CA LEU A 168 -6.60 -19.13 -6.20
C LEU A 168 -7.43 -18.11 -6.97
N SER A 169 -7.48 -16.86 -6.51
CA SER A 169 -8.26 -15.80 -7.15
C SER A 169 -7.79 -15.50 -8.57
N ASN A 170 -6.48 -15.53 -8.80
CA ASN A 170 -5.93 -15.31 -10.12
C ASN A 170 -6.20 -16.50 -11.05
N LEU A 171 -6.11 -17.74 -10.54
CA LEU A 171 -6.52 -18.94 -11.28
C LEU A 171 -8.01 -18.90 -11.63
N ILE A 172 -8.89 -18.58 -10.67
CA ILE A 172 -10.31 -18.38 -10.94
C ILE A 172 -10.51 -17.38 -12.08
N TYR A 173 -9.87 -16.21 -12.00
CA TYR A 173 -9.98 -15.19 -13.03
C TYR A 173 -9.59 -15.73 -14.43
N LEU A 174 -8.45 -16.38 -14.53
CA LEU A 174 -7.92 -16.93 -15.79
C LEU A 174 -8.83 -18.03 -16.34
N TYR A 175 -9.31 -18.94 -15.49
CA TYR A 175 -10.18 -20.04 -15.92
C TYR A 175 -11.59 -19.56 -16.24
N VAL A 176 -12.13 -18.52 -15.61
CA VAL A 176 -13.37 -17.86 -16.03
C VAL A 176 -13.22 -17.29 -17.43
N GLN A 177 -12.14 -16.55 -17.71
CA GLN A 177 -11.89 -16.05 -19.06
C GLN A 177 -11.81 -17.18 -20.08
N LYS A 178 -11.17 -18.30 -19.71
CA LYS A 178 -10.97 -19.46 -20.59
C LYS A 178 -12.27 -20.20 -20.93
N TYR A 179 -13.15 -20.39 -19.94
CA TYR A 179 -14.34 -21.26 -20.07
C TYR A 179 -15.65 -20.51 -20.23
N CYS A 180 -15.67 -19.19 -19.97
CA CYS A 180 -16.87 -18.36 -20.04
C CYS A 180 -16.71 -17.23 -21.09
N ASP A 181 -16.29 -17.58 -22.30
CA ASP A 181 -16.21 -16.69 -23.48
C ASP A 181 -15.51 -15.34 -23.20
N GLY A 182 -14.41 -15.37 -22.46
CA GLY A 182 -13.65 -14.16 -22.14
C GLY A 182 -14.27 -13.28 -21.06
N LEU A 183 -15.25 -13.78 -20.29
CA LEU A 183 -15.91 -13.03 -19.22
C LEU A 183 -14.87 -12.49 -18.22
N ASP A 184 -14.91 -11.20 -17.96
CA ASP A 184 -14.21 -10.60 -16.83
C ASP A 184 -15.07 -10.69 -15.57
N ILE A 185 -14.78 -11.66 -14.70
CA ILE A 185 -15.53 -11.87 -13.46
C ILE A 185 -15.47 -10.65 -12.53
N THR A 186 -14.49 -9.76 -12.70
CA THR A 186 -14.38 -8.53 -11.89
C THR A 186 -15.46 -7.50 -12.22
N THR A 187 -16.16 -7.67 -13.35
CA THR A 187 -17.36 -6.89 -13.67
C THR A 187 -18.60 -7.33 -12.87
N ILE A 188 -18.59 -8.55 -12.31
CA ILE A 188 -19.66 -9.07 -11.45
C ILE A 188 -19.35 -8.73 -9.99
N VAL A 189 -18.16 -9.11 -9.50
CA VAL A 189 -17.72 -8.84 -8.13
C VAL A 189 -16.27 -8.38 -8.12
N PRO A 190 -15.88 -7.42 -7.25
CA PRO A 190 -14.48 -6.97 -7.15
C PRO A 190 -13.49 -8.12 -6.91
N PHE A 191 -12.29 -8.04 -7.46
CA PHE A 191 -11.24 -9.06 -7.29
C PHE A 191 -10.95 -9.37 -5.81
N THR A 192 -10.97 -8.36 -4.94
CA THR A 192 -10.84 -8.54 -3.48
C THR A 192 -11.96 -9.36 -2.86
N THR A 193 -13.17 -9.32 -3.44
CA THR A 193 -14.29 -10.17 -3.03
C THR A 193 -14.05 -11.61 -3.44
N ILE A 194 -13.54 -11.85 -4.66
CA ILE A 194 -13.12 -13.19 -5.11
C ILE A 194 -12.07 -13.76 -4.16
N GLN A 195 -11.04 -12.96 -3.82
CA GLN A 195 -10.00 -13.35 -2.87
C GLN A 195 -10.59 -13.77 -1.52
N ARG A 196 -11.47 -12.96 -0.95
CA ARG A 196 -12.01 -13.20 0.38
C ARG A 196 -12.94 -14.40 0.43
N ILE A 197 -13.87 -14.51 -0.52
CA ILE A 197 -14.93 -15.51 -0.50
C ILE A 197 -14.42 -16.89 -0.92
N PHE A 198 -13.75 -16.99 -2.04
CA PHE A 198 -13.31 -18.29 -2.56
C PHE A 198 -12.04 -18.84 -1.88
N ASN A 199 -11.25 -17.99 -1.15
CA ASN A 199 -10.21 -18.49 -0.24
C ASN A 199 -10.78 -19.08 1.05
N ASN A 200 -12.06 -18.88 1.38
CA ASN A 200 -12.70 -19.58 2.49
C ASN A 200 -12.57 -21.08 2.28
N ARG A 201 -11.99 -21.78 3.28
CA ARG A 201 -11.66 -23.22 3.17
C ARG A 201 -12.89 -24.08 2.90
N LYS A 202 -14.01 -23.84 3.61
CA LYS A 202 -15.25 -24.61 3.45
C LYS A 202 -15.84 -24.43 2.05
N VAL A 203 -15.93 -23.18 1.58
CA VAL A 203 -16.42 -22.84 0.23
C VAL A 203 -15.54 -23.47 -0.84
N ARG A 204 -14.23 -23.27 -0.75
CA ARG A 204 -13.28 -23.83 -1.72
C ARG A 204 -13.35 -25.35 -1.80
N THR A 205 -13.38 -26.02 -0.64
CA THR A 205 -13.51 -27.49 -0.58
C THR A 205 -14.83 -27.96 -1.20
N LYS A 206 -15.91 -27.24 -0.96
CA LYS A 206 -17.24 -27.59 -1.47
C LYS A 206 -17.35 -27.46 -2.98
N ILE A 207 -16.75 -26.39 -3.56
CA ILE A 207 -16.64 -26.24 -5.01
C ILE A 207 -15.65 -27.25 -5.60
N GLY A 208 -14.68 -27.72 -4.79
CA GLY A 208 -13.67 -28.70 -5.21
C GLY A 208 -12.46 -28.08 -5.91
N LEU A 209 -12.14 -26.80 -5.65
CA LEU A 209 -10.96 -26.12 -6.21
C LEU A 209 -9.72 -26.36 -5.34
N ASP A 210 -8.59 -26.72 -5.99
CA ASP A 210 -7.30 -26.87 -5.35
C ASP A 210 -6.22 -26.13 -6.15
N VAL A 211 -5.59 -25.12 -5.52
CA VAL A 211 -4.52 -24.31 -6.11
C VAL A 211 -3.29 -25.17 -6.52
N SER A 212 -3.04 -26.25 -5.78
CA SER A 212 -1.92 -27.14 -6.07
C SER A 212 -2.19 -28.11 -7.22
N ASN A 213 -3.46 -28.22 -7.65
CA ASN A 213 -3.89 -29.10 -8.73
C ASN A 213 -4.81 -28.38 -9.69
N GLU A 214 -4.23 -27.79 -10.75
CA GLU A 214 -4.99 -27.04 -11.75
C GLU A 214 -6.04 -27.88 -12.51
N ALA A 215 -5.94 -29.21 -12.53
CA ALA A 215 -6.97 -30.08 -13.11
C ALA A 215 -8.32 -30.00 -12.38
N THR A 216 -8.35 -29.42 -11.17
CA THR A 216 -9.60 -29.17 -10.43
C THR A 216 -10.42 -28.00 -10.99
N PHE A 217 -9.81 -27.13 -11.82
CA PHE A 217 -10.49 -26.00 -12.44
C PHE A 217 -11.21 -26.44 -13.71
N THR A 218 -12.26 -27.25 -13.55
CA THR A 218 -13.10 -27.73 -14.67
C THR A 218 -14.14 -26.68 -15.09
N PRO A 219 -14.69 -26.75 -16.33
CA PRO A 219 -15.73 -25.83 -16.77
C PRO A 219 -16.90 -25.75 -15.79
N ASP A 220 -17.41 -26.89 -15.28
CA ASP A 220 -18.56 -26.92 -14.38
C ASP A 220 -18.28 -26.21 -13.06
N ARG A 221 -17.10 -26.44 -12.46
CA ARG A 221 -16.68 -25.77 -11.22
C ARG A 221 -16.47 -24.27 -11.40
N ILE A 222 -15.96 -23.88 -12.55
CA ILE A 222 -15.77 -22.47 -12.90
C ILE A 222 -17.11 -21.79 -13.17
N ASN A 223 -18.04 -22.45 -13.85
CA ASN A 223 -19.40 -21.95 -14.00
C ASN A 223 -20.09 -21.79 -12.64
N LEU A 224 -19.92 -22.74 -11.72
CA LEU A 224 -20.41 -22.60 -10.34
C LEU A 224 -19.84 -21.38 -9.63
N VAL A 225 -18.55 -21.08 -9.82
CA VAL A 225 -17.93 -19.84 -9.27
C VAL A 225 -18.58 -18.58 -9.84
N VAL A 226 -18.87 -18.56 -11.15
CA VAL A 226 -19.55 -17.43 -11.79
C VAL A 226 -20.97 -17.25 -11.25
N GLU A 227 -21.72 -18.33 -11.16
CA GLU A 227 -23.10 -18.29 -10.63
C GLU A 227 -23.13 -17.93 -9.14
N ALA A 228 -22.18 -18.46 -8.34
CA ALA A 228 -21.98 -18.03 -6.94
C ALA A 228 -21.70 -16.52 -6.84
N SER A 229 -20.91 -15.98 -7.74
CA SER A 229 -20.59 -14.55 -7.78
C SER A 229 -21.85 -13.71 -8.10
N LYS A 230 -22.67 -14.15 -9.05
CA LYS A 230 -23.94 -13.50 -9.36
C LYS A 230 -24.92 -13.57 -8.18
N TRP A 231 -25.01 -14.72 -7.54
CA TRP A 231 -25.85 -14.91 -6.34
C TRP A 231 -25.43 -14.00 -5.19
N ILE A 232 -24.11 -13.83 -4.96
CA ILE A 232 -23.57 -12.93 -3.94
C ILE A 232 -24.03 -11.49 -4.17
N VAL A 233 -24.06 -11.02 -5.42
CA VAL A 233 -24.54 -9.69 -5.78
C VAL A 233 -26.06 -9.61 -5.52
N ALA A 234 -26.82 -10.56 -6.00
CA ALA A 234 -28.28 -10.60 -5.79
C ALA A 234 -28.65 -10.62 -4.30
N GLU A 235 -27.91 -11.37 -3.48
CA GLU A 235 -28.14 -11.42 -2.03
C GLU A 235 -27.79 -10.08 -1.35
N SER A 236 -26.75 -9.40 -1.82
CA SER A 236 -26.38 -8.04 -1.38
C SER A 236 -27.50 -7.04 -1.69
N ASP A 237 -28.05 -7.09 -2.91
CA ASP A 237 -29.12 -6.20 -3.35
C ASP A 237 -30.42 -6.47 -2.58
N ASN A 238 -30.80 -7.74 -2.43
CA ASN A 238 -32.00 -8.16 -1.70
C ASN A 238 -31.96 -7.76 -0.23
N SER A 239 -30.80 -7.87 0.40
CA SER A 239 -30.60 -7.51 1.82
C SER A 239 -30.37 -6.02 2.05
N GLN A 240 -30.19 -5.23 0.99
CA GLN A 240 -29.79 -3.81 1.05
C GLN A 240 -28.49 -3.59 1.86
N MET A 241 -27.60 -4.57 1.86
CA MET A 241 -26.31 -4.54 2.56
C MET A 241 -25.17 -4.71 1.56
N SER A 242 -24.06 -3.98 1.78
CA SER A 242 -22.86 -4.19 0.95
C SER A 242 -22.34 -5.64 1.07
N ILE A 243 -21.78 -6.18 0.00
CA ILE A 243 -21.16 -7.52 -0.02
C ILE A 243 -20.14 -7.69 1.13
N THR A 244 -19.37 -6.64 1.40
CA THR A 244 -18.36 -6.66 2.47
C THR A 244 -19.00 -6.83 3.85
N ARG A 245 -20.14 -6.22 4.09
CA ARG A 245 -20.86 -6.32 5.38
C ARG A 245 -21.60 -7.64 5.51
N LEU A 246 -22.19 -8.12 4.41
CA LEU A 246 -22.97 -9.36 4.37
C LEU A 246 -22.10 -10.61 4.53
N PHE A 247 -20.88 -10.57 4.00
CA PHE A 247 -19.89 -11.65 4.01
C PHE A 247 -18.60 -11.20 4.75
N ASN A 248 -18.73 -10.67 5.97
CA ASN A 248 -17.64 -10.02 6.69
C ASN A 248 -16.70 -10.98 7.42
N THR A 249 -17.16 -12.18 7.78
CA THR A 249 -16.39 -13.19 8.50
C THR A 249 -16.32 -14.50 7.73
N SER A 250 -15.35 -15.37 8.11
CA SER A 250 -15.23 -16.71 7.50
C SER A 250 -16.50 -17.54 7.70
N ASP A 251 -17.15 -17.44 8.88
CA ASP A 251 -18.35 -18.21 9.20
C ASP A 251 -19.55 -17.69 8.41
N THR A 252 -19.77 -16.37 8.36
CA THR A 252 -20.86 -15.78 7.55
C THR A 252 -20.75 -16.13 6.06
N ILE A 253 -19.52 -16.23 5.53
CA ILE A 253 -19.28 -16.66 4.15
C ILE A 253 -19.71 -18.11 3.98
N SER A 254 -19.25 -19.02 4.84
CA SER A 254 -19.57 -20.44 4.72
C SER A 254 -21.04 -20.74 5.00
N ASP A 255 -21.63 -20.11 6.02
CA ASP A 255 -23.00 -20.38 6.46
C ASP A 255 -24.06 -19.93 5.43
N LYS A 256 -23.74 -18.91 4.63
CA LYS A 256 -24.60 -18.44 3.56
C LYS A 256 -24.34 -19.18 2.23
N LEU A 257 -23.08 -19.28 1.82
CA LEU A 257 -22.73 -19.75 0.48
C LEU A 257 -22.73 -21.27 0.36
N CYS A 258 -22.31 -22.01 1.41
CA CYS A 258 -22.29 -23.47 1.31
C CYS A 258 -23.67 -24.13 1.13
N PRO A 259 -24.76 -23.70 1.84
CA PRO A 259 -26.11 -24.20 1.56
C PRO A 259 -26.59 -23.89 0.14
N TRP A 260 -26.27 -22.69 -0.37
CA TRP A 260 -26.63 -22.32 -1.74
C TRP A 260 -25.91 -23.22 -2.77
N ILE A 261 -24.63 -23.54 -2.57
CA ILE A 261 -23.88 -24.45 -3.44
C ILE A 261 -24.54 -25.83 -3.47
N ASP A 262 -25.07 -26.33 -2.32
CA ASP A 262 -25.76 -27.62 -2.26
C ASP A 262 -27.04 -27.62 -3.13
N THR A 263 -27.78 -26.54 -3.07
CA THR A 263 -29.02 -26.40 -3.89
C THR A 263 -28.77 -26.26 -5.38
N TYR A 264 -27.61 -25.69 -5.75
CA TYR A 264 -27.22 -25.52 -7.15
C TYR A 264 -26.87 -26.86 -7.83
N HIS A 265 -26.39 -27.83 -7.09
CA HIS A 265 -26.05 -29.18 -7.57
C HIS A 265 -27.23 -30.19 -7.51
N SER A 266 -28.39 -29.79 -6.93
CA SER A 266 -29.63 -30.59 -6.85
C SER A 266 -30.49 -30.34 -8.05
#